data_6d6441e675f6d5a542b1e34fedb47b33
#
_entry.id   6d6441e675f6d5a542b1e34fedb47b33
#
_cell.length_a   1.000
_cell.length_b   1.000
_cell.length_c   1.000
_cell.angle_alpha   90.00
_cell.angle_beta   90.00
_cell.angle_gamma   90.00
#
_symmetry.space_group_name_H-M   'P 1'
#
loop_
_entity.id
_entity.type
_entity.pdbx_description
1 polymer ?
#
loop_
_entity_poly.entity_id
_entity_poly.type
_entity_poly.pdbx_seq_one_letter_code
_entity_poly.pdbx_strand_id
1 'polypeptide(L)'
;MLDTKNIASIIHLEKADLTLMDIEAIVFYAQHNLILGSGFGNAIAIRGGSSIQDELKTHGTISTGEAVITSAGELKSNYIIHAVGPRFRESDIEEKLIATMQSVLKIAEEKEIREIGFPPMGTGFYGIPLDLSARIMFEVIRKHLAGETVLEKVIICVMDQREHNAFKKVLEEKEKLKG
;
A
#
# COMPACT_ATOMS: atom_id res chain seq x y z
N MET A 1 -1.82 -20.96 -10.52
CA MET A 1 -0.91 -19.87 -10.91
C MET A 1 -1.57 -19.00 -11.98
N LEU A 2 -1.63 -17.72 -11.75
CA LEU A 2 -2.14 -16.77 -12.73
C LEU A 2 -1.11 -16.56 -13.85
N ASP A 3 -1.54 -16.54 -15.10
CA ASP A 3 -0.66 -16.17 -16.21
C ASP A 3 -0.44 -14.64 -16.24
N THR A 4 0.51 -14.17 -17.04
CA THR A 4 0.88 -12.75 -17.09
C THR A 4 -0.23 -11.83 -17.59
N LYS A 5 -1.18 -12.34 -18.37
CA LYS A 5 -2.34 -11.56 -18.82
C LYS A 5 -3.35 -11.39 -17.69
N ASN A 6 -3.55 -12.41 -16.89
CA ASN A 6 -4.40 -12.34 -15.71
C ASN A 6 -3.84 -11.38 -14.65
N ILE A 7 -2.52 -11.36 -14.43
CA ILE A 7 -1.87 -10.42 -13.49
C ILE A 7 -2.14 -8.96 -13.89
N ALA A 8 -2.01 -8.63 -15.19
CA ALA A 8 -2.27 -7.28 -15.68
C ALA A 8 -3.72 -6.82 -15.45
N SER A 9 -4.68 -7.74 -15.47
CA SER A 9 -6.09 -7.41 -15.22
C SER A 9 -6.44 -7.19 -13.76
N ILE A 10 -5.58 -7.62 -12.83
CA ILE A 10 -5.77 -7.47 -11.38
C ILE A 10 -5.27 -6.11 -10.89
N ILE A 11 -4.22 -5.56 -11.52
CA ILE A 11 -3.58 -4.31 -11.09
C ILE A 11 -4.24 -3.11 -11.77
N HIS A 12 -4.75 -2.18 -10.97
CA HIS A 12 -5.40 -0.95 -11.42
C HIS A 12 -4.67 0.27 -10.89
N LEU A 13 -4.60 1.32 -11.70
CA LEU A 13 -4.10 2.64 -11.31
C LEU A 13 -5.26 3.63 -11.37
N GLU A 14 -5.62 4.22 -10.25
CA GLU A 14 -6.75 5.14 -10.14
C GLU A 14 -6.34 6.45 -9.45
N LYS A 15 -6.85 7.56 -9.94
CA LYS A 15 -6.76 8.85 -9.25
C LYS A 15 -8.00 9.02 -8.36
N ALA A 16 -7.84 8.77 -7.07
CA ALA A 16 -8.93 8.77 -6.09
C ALA A 16 -8.41 8.98 -4.66
N ASP A 17 -9.32 9.33 -3.76
CA ASP A 17 -9.05 9.34 -2.33
C ASP A 17 -9.24 7.92 -1.76
N LEU A 18 -8.16 7.31 -1.33
CA LEU A 18 -8.16 5.94 -0.82
C LEU A 18 -9.08 5.76 0.40
N THR A 19 -9.24 6.78 1.24
CA THR A 19 -10.13 6.74 2.42
C THR A 19 -11.62 6.72 2.09
N LEU A 20 -11.98 7.00 0.84
CA LEU A 20 -13.37 6.99 0.36
C LEU A 20 -13.73 5.73 -0.43
N MET A 21 -12.75 4.87 -0.71
CA MET A 21 -12.95 3.68 -1.54
C MET A 21 -13.73 2.59 -0.80
N ASP A 22 -14.60 1.92 -1.54
CA ASP A 22 -15.36 0.76 -1.09
C ASP A 22 -14.63 -0.52 -1.54
N ILE A 23 -13.58 -0.89 -0.81
CA ILE A 23 -12.75 -2.08 -1.02
C ILE A 23 -12.44 -2.72 0.33
N GLU A 24 -12.04 -3.99 0.35
CA GLU A 24 -11.86 -4.73 1.61
C GLU A 24 -10.79 -4.11 2.50
N ALA A 25 -9.63 -3.75 1.96
CA ALA A 25 -8.54 -3.16 2.74
C ALA A 25 -7.86 -2.02 2.03
N ILE A 26 -7.44 -1.04 2.81
CA ILE A 26 -6.53 0.04 2.39
C ILE A 26 -5.22 -0.05 3.15
N VAL A 27 -4.14 0.43 2.53
CA VAL A 27 -2.81 0.47 3.12
C VAL A 27 -2.47 1.90 3.51
N PHE A 28 -1.87 2.05 4.68
CA PHE A 28 -1.35 3.30 5.19
C PHE A 28 0.14 3.19 5.50
N TYR A 29 0.95 4.13 5.00
CA TYR A 29 2.37 4.22 5.30
C TYR A 29 2.55 4.92 6.65
N ALA A 30 2.81 4.14 7.69
CA ALA A 30 2.71 4.56 9.08
C ALA A 30 4.05 5.00 9.68
N GLN A 31 3.97 5.70 10.80
CA GLN A 31 5.11 5.98 11.68
C GLN A 31 5.38 4.80 12.63
N HIS A 32 6.60 4.68 13.14
CA HIS A 32 7.00 3.61 14.07
C HIS A 32 6.13 3.52 15.32
N ASN A 33 5.69 4.66 15.86
CA ASN A 33 4.83 4.73 17.03
C ASN A 33 3.34 4.49 16.73
N LEU A 34 2.99 4.26 15.47
CA LEU A 34 1.64 4.02 14.99
C LEU A 34 0.63 5.14 15.28
N ILE A 35 1.10 6.35 15.54
CA ILE A 35 0.25 7.53 15.62
C ILE A 35 -0.12 7.94 14.21
N LEU A 36 -1.42 8.10 13.92
CA LEU A 36 -1.91 8.43 12.58
C LEU A 36 -1.36 9.77 12.06
N GLY A 37 -1.22 10.77 12.92
CA GLY A 37 -0.54 12.03 12.59
C GLY A 37 -1.32 12.91 11.62
N SER A 38 -0.59 13.61 10.74
CA SER A 38 -1.13 14.57 9.77
C SER A 38 -1.39 13.94 8.39
N GLY A 39 -1.91 14.74 7.47
CA GLY A 39 -2.14 14.33 6.07
C GLY A 39 -3.09 13.14 5.96
N PHE A 40 -2.67 12.08 5.28
CA PHE A 40 -3.47 10.87 5.08
C PHE A 40 -3.88 10.20 6.39
N GLY A 41 -2.99 10.16 7.39
CA GLY A 41 -3.32 9.66 8.73
C GLY A 41 -4.41 10.47 9.42
N ASN A 42 -4.41 11.79 9.27
CA ASN A 42 -5.47 12.65 9.78
C ASN A 42 -6.81 12.40 9.06
N ALA A 43 -6.80 12.18 7.76
CA ALA A 43 -8.00 11.82 7.01
C ALA A 43 -8.60 10.48 7.50
N ILE A 44 -7.75 9.50 7.79
CA ILE A 44 -8.17 8.23 8.41
C ILE A 44 -8.82 8.48 9.78
N ALA A 45 -8.18 9.29 10.64
CA ALA A 45 -8.68 9.59 11.97
C ALA A 45 -10.04 10.31 11.95
N ILE A 46 -10.20 11.30 11.07
CA ILE A 46 -11.43 12.07 10.96
C ILE A 46 -12.57 11.23 10.39
N ARG A 47 -12.32 10.49 9.31
CA ARG A 47 -13.35 9.72 8.62
C ARG A 47 -13.62 8.36 9.24
N GLY A 48 -12.59 7.73 9.81
CA GLY A 48 -12.70 6.40 10.41
C GLY A 48 -13.05 6.38 11.89
N GLY A 49 -12.87 7.53 12.57
CA GLY A 49 -13.14 7.65 14.00
C GLY A 49 -12.00 7.19 14.90
N SER A 50 -12.19 7.34 16.21
CA SER A 50 -11.15 7.12 17.23
C SER A 50 -10.80 5.65 17.47
N SER A 51 -11.66 4.72 17.12
CA SER A 51 -11.47 3.29 17.35
C SER A 51 -10.20 2.74 16.67
N ILE A 52 -9.83 3.29 15.52
CA ILE A 52 -8.61 2.89 14.79
C ILE A 52 -7.36 3.18 15.62
N GLN A 53 -7.24 4.40 16.15
CA GLN A 53 -6.10 4.76 17.00
C GLN A 53 -6.08 3.97 18.31
N ASP A 54 -7.24 3.63 18.86
CA ASP A 54 -7.33 2.80 20.06
C ASP A 54 -6.85 1.36 19.79
N GLU A 55 -7.20 0.77 18.66
CA GLU A 55 -6.62 -0.52 18.24
C GLU A 55 -5.10 -0.43 18.04
N LEU A 56 -4.60 0.62 17.39
CA LEU A 56 -3.17 0.81 17.17
C LEU A 56 -2.35 0.88 18.46
N LYS A 57 -2.88 1.45 19.52
CA LYS A 57 -2.24 1.48 20.83
C LYS A 57 -1.88 0.11 21.37
N THR A 58 -2.64 -0.93 21.02
CA THR A 58 -2.37 -2.30 21.47
C THR A 58 -1.12 -2.92 20.83
N HIS A 59 -0.68 -2.39 19.69
CA HIS A 59 0.51 -2.87 18.97
C HIS A 59 1.81 -2.23 19.45
N GLY A 60 1.75 -1.10 20.16
CA GLY A 60 2.92 -0.35 20.59
C GLY A 60 3.72 0.23 19.42
N THR A 61 5.02 0.01 19.43
CA THR A 61 5.95 0.47 18.37
C THR A 61 6.37 -0.71 17.49
N ILE A 62 6.42 -0.53 16.18
CA ILE A 62 6.91 -1.52 15.24
C ILE A 62 8.09 -0.98 14.42
N SER A 63 8.88 -1.88 13.85
CA SER A 63 10.11 -1.57 13.12
C SER A 63 9.86 -1.38 11.63
N THR A 64 10.81 -0.73 10.95
CA THR A 64 10.82 -0.64 9.48
C THR A 64 10.76 -2.04 8.86
N GLY A 65 9.89 -2.22 7.88
CA GLY A 65 9.63 -3.51 7.23
C GLY A 65 8.49 -4.30 7.86
N GLU A 66 7.95 -3.84 8.99
CA GLU A 66 6.81 -4.48 9.65
C GLU A 66 5.48 -3.78 9.34
N ALA A 67 4.40 -4.51 9.48
CA ALA A 67 3.05 -4.01 9.31
C ALA A 67 2.10 -4.63 10.34
N VAL A 68 1.03 -3.91 10.67
CA VAL A 68 -0.06 -4.39 11.52
C VAL A 68 -1.40 -4.09 10.85
N ILE A 69 -2.43 -4.82 11.20
CA ILE A 69 -3.78 -4.62 10.69
C ILE A 69 -4.72 -4.18 11.79
N THR A 70 -5.62 -3.24 11.46
CA THR A 70 -6.75 -2.84 12.30
C THR A 70 -8.05 -2.94 11.53
N SER A 71 -9.18 -2.84 12.23
CA SER A 71 -10.44 -2.48 11.58
C SER A 71 -10.34 -1.08 10.97
N ALA A 72 -11.21 -0.77 10.03
CA ALA A 72 -11.24 0.53 9.37
C ALA A 72 -12.24 1.52 10.01
N GLY A 73 -12.77 1.19 11.18
CA GLY A 73 -13.72 2.04 11.89
C GLY A 73 -14.95 2.36 11.03
N GLU A 74 -15.22 3.64 10.82
CA GLU A 74 -16.36 4.14 10.03
C GLU A 74 -16.05 4.30 8.54
N LEU A 75 -14.85 3.95 8.06
CA LEU A 75 -14.54 3.93 6.64
C LEU A 75 -15.37 2.85 5.92
N LYS A 76 -15.49 2.98 4.60
CA LYS A 76 -16.17 1.95 3.79
C LYS A 76 -15.40 0.64 3.70
N SER A 77 -14.08 0.69 3.85
CA SER A 77 -13.22 -0.50 3.91
C SER A 77 -13.41 -1.26 5.22
N ASN A 78 -13.08 -2.55 5.22
CA ASN A 78 -13.14 -3.39 6.42
C ASN A 78 -11.86 -3.27 7.26
N TYR A 79 -10.72 -3.13 6.60
CA TYR A 79 -9.40 -3.15 7.25
C TYR A 79 -8.51 -2.01 6.79
N ILE A 80 -7.58 -1.63 7.67
CA ILE A 80 -6.41 -0.82 7.33
C ILE A 80 -5.16 -1.62 7.69
N ILE A 81 -4.24 -1.76 6.74
CA ILE A 81 -2.92 -2.31 6.98
C ILE A 81 -1.95 -1.15 7.12
N HIS A 82 -1.41 -0.99 8.33
CA HIS A 82 -0.46 0.05 8.68
C HIS A 82 0.94 -0.49 8.53
N ALA A 83 1.68 0.02 7.55
CA ALA A 83 3.01 -0.47 7.21
C ALA A 83 4.07 0.59 7.50
N VAL A 84 5.11 0.23 8.23
CA VAL A 84 6.24 1.11 8.51
C VAL A 84 7.36 0.82 7.53
N GLY A 85 7.59 1.76 6.63
CA GLY A 85 8.64 1.68 5.63
C GLY A 85 9.79 2.66 5.89
N PRO A 86 10.83 2.63 5.04
CA PRO A 86 11.98 3.49 5.18
C PRO A 86 11.69 4.94 4.79
N ARG A 87 12.55 5.84 5.26
CA ARG A 87 12.67 7.22 4.77
C ARG A 87 13.74 7.30 3.69
N PHE A 88 13.65 8.24 2.77
CA PHE A 88 14.55 8.38 1.61
C PHE A 88 16.05 8.39 1.97
N ARG A 89 16.43 8.99 3.10
CA ARG A 89 17.85 9.10 3.50
C ARG A 89 18.38 7.92 4.31
N GLU A 90 17.56 6.92 4.56
CA GLU A 90 18.04 5.71 5.23
C GLU A 90 18.87 4.85 4.28
N SER A 91 19.76 4.03 4.86
CA SER A 91 20.46 3.00 4.08
C SER A 91 19.51 1.89 3.65
N ASP A 92 19.84 1.19 2.56
CA ASP A 92 19.13 -0.01 2.10
C ASP A 92 17.63 0.23 1.84
N ILE A 93 17.31 1.40 1.31
CA ILE A 93 15.93 1.86 1.13
C ILE A 93 15.11 0.92 0.25
N GLU A 94 15.71 0.35 -0.82
CA GLU A 94 15.00 -0.57 -1.71
C GLU A 94 14.66 -1.87 -1.00
N GLU A 95 15.61 -2.48 -0.31
CA GLU A 95 15.40 -3.72 0.44
C GLU A 95 14.36 -3.54 1.55
N LYS A 96 14.42 -2.42 2.26
CA LYS A 96 13.45 -2.07 3.31
C LYS A 96 12.05 -1.85 2.76
N LEU A 97 11.92 -1.16 1.62
CA LEU A 97 10.61 -0.95 1.00
C LEU A 97 10.04 -2.26 0.44
N ILE A 98 10.88 -3.11 -0.13
CA ILE A 98 10.49 -4.47 -0.55
C ILE A 98 9.94 -5.26 0.65
N ALA A 99 10.67 -5.27 1.77
CA ALA A 99 10.24 -5.95 2.99
C ALA A 99 8.91 -5.40 3.53
N THR A 100 8.73 -4.09 3.49
CA THR A 100 7.48 -3.42 3.86
C THR A 100 6.31 -3.90 3.01
N MET A 101 6.47 -3.91 1.69
CA MET A 101 5.46 -4.39 0.75
C MET A 101 5.13 -5.88 0.97
N GLN A 102 6.14 -6.71 1.20
CA GLN A 102 5.96 -8.13 1.48
C GLN A 102 5.17 -8.37 2.77
N SER A 103 5.44 -7.58 3.82
CA SER A 103 4.68 -7.64 5.09
C SER A 103 3.20 -7.32 4.89
N VAL A 104 2.89 -6.30 4.08
CA VAL A 104 1.51 -5.94 3.74
C VAL A 104 0.80 -7.08 3.00
N LEU A 105 1.44 -7.63 1.97
CA LEU A 105 0.85 -8.70 1.16
C LEU A 105 0.67 -10.00 1.97
N LYS A 106 1.60 -10.30 2.87
CA LYS A 106 1.46 -11.42 3.80
C LYS A 106 0.23 -11.29 4.69
N ILE A 107 0.01 -10.12 5.28
CA ILE A 107 -1.19 -9.86 6.10
C ILE A 107 -2.46 -9.99 5.26
N ALA A 108 -2.45 -9.51 4.02
CA ALA A 108 -3.58 -9.64 3.10
C ALA A 108 -3.94 -11.12 2.85
N GLU A 109 -2.95 -11.98 2.62
CA GLU A 109 -3.17 -13.43 2.48
C GLU A 109 -3.71 -14.07 3.77
N GLU A 110 -3.09 -13.77 4.92
CA GLU A 110 -3.50 -14.31 6.22
C GLU A 110 -4.94 -13.92 6.60
N LYS A 111 -5.40 -12.77 6.15
CA LYS A 111 -6.77 -12.27 6.36
C LYS A 111 -7.73 -12.58 5.21
N GLU A 112 -7.27 -13.32 4.21
CA GLU A 112 -8.06 -13.67 3.02
C GLU A 112 -8.66 -12.45 2.31
N ILE A 113 -7.91 -11.33 2.30
CA ILE A 113 -8.31 -10.08 1.65
C ILE A 113 -8.18 -10.26 0.14
N ARG A 114 -9.26 -10.02 -0.59
CA ARG A 114 -9.31 -10.15 -2.06
C ARG A 114 -9.06 -8.84 -2.78
N GLU A 115 -9.44 -7.72 -2.16
CA GLU A 115 -9.31 -6.38 -2.74
C GLU A 115 -8.50 -5.48 -1.82
N ILE A 116 -7.40 -4.94 -2.32
CA ILE A 116 -6.49 -4.09 -1.57
C ILE A 116 -6.12 -2.83 -2.34
N GLY A 117 -6.12 -1.68 -1.65
CA GLY A 117 -5.71 -0.40 -2.20
C GLY A 117 -4.44 0.13 -1.52
N PHE A 118 -3.50 0.60 -2.33
CA PHE A 118 -2.24 1.18 -1.89
C PHE A 118 -2.15 2.66 -2.24
N PRO A 119 -1.59 3.50 -1.37
CA PRO A 119 -1.07 4.80 -1.77
C PRO A 119 0.31 4.61 -2.44
N PRO A 120 0.88 5.64 -3.09
CA PRO A 120 2.29 5.65 -3.44
C PRO A 120 3.15 5.53 -2.18
N MET A 121 3.74 4.35 -1.97
CA MET A 121 4.40 4.00 -0.72
C MET A 121 5.68 4.82 -0.47
N GLY A 122 5.71 5.53 0.66
CA GLY A 122 6.88 6.28 1.12
C GLY A 122 7.15 7.60 0.39
N THR A 123 6.28 8.03 -0.50
CA THR A 123 6.40 9.32 -1.20
C THR A 123 5.90 10.48 -0.33
N GLY A 124 6.00 11.70 -0.81
CA GLY A 124 5.60 12.88 -0.03
C GLY A 124 6.52 13.11 1.17
N PHE A 125 5.97 13.14 2.37
CA PHE A 125 6.72 13.44 3.60
C PHE A 125 7.96 12.55 3.82
N TYR A 126 7.88 11.27 3.50
CA TYR A 126 9.00 10.33 3.67
C TYR A 126 10.07 10.44 2.57
N GLY A 127 9.77 11.13 1.49
CA GLY A 127 10.71 11.58 0.48
C GLY A 127 11.19 10.54 -0.53
N ILE A 128 10.61 9.35 -0.57
CA ILE A 128 10.94 8.36 -1.60
C ILE A 128 10.50 8.89 -2.96
N PRO A 129 11.39 8.92 -3.98
CA PRO A 129 11.02 9.34 -5.32
C PRO A 129 9.89 8.50 -5.91
N LEU A 130 8.97 9.14 -6.63
CA LEU A 130 7.79 8.48 -7.20
C LEU A 130 8.13 7.31 -8.13
N ASP A 131 9.14 7.46 -8.98
CA ASP A 131 9.59 6.41 -9.91
C ASP A 131 10.18 5.20 -9.18
N LEU A 132 10.95 5.42 -8.12
CA LEU A 132 11.49 4.37 -7.27
C LEU A 132 10.39 3.61 -6.54
N SER A 133 9.46 4.33 -5.92
CA SER A 133 8.30 3.74 -5.25
C SER A 133 7.46 2.92 -6.24
N ALA A 134 7.14 3.47 -7.40
CA ALA A 134 6.36 2.79 -8.44
C ALA A 134 7.05 1.49 -8.91
N ARG A 135 8.36 1.56 -9.18
CA ARG A 135 9.14 0.39 -9.64
C ARG A 135 9.09 -0.74 -8.62
N ILE A 136 9.37 -0.43 -7.35
CA ILE A 136 9.39 -1.42 -6.28
C ILE A 136 7.99 -1.99 -6.03
N MET A 137 6.98 -1.13 -5.95
CA MET A 137 5.60 -1.56 -5.73
C MET A 137 5.13 -2.53 -6.82
N PHE A 138 5.27 -2.18 -8.08
CA PHE A 138 4.86 -3.05 -9.19
C PHE A 138 5.66 -4.34 -9.27
N GLU A 139 6.94 -4.30 -8.96
CA GLU A 139 7.79 -5.49 -8.94
C GLU A 139 7.34 -6.49 -7.87
N VAL A 140 7.17 -6.02 -6.64
CA VAL A 140 6.75 -6.87 -5.51
C VAL A 140 5.32 -7.40 -5.72
N ILE A 141 4.38 -6.54 -6.13
CA ILE A 141 3.00 -6.94 -6.38
C ILE A 141 2.93 -8.00 -7.48
N ARG A 142 3.59 -7.80 -8.61
CA ARG A 142 3.59 -8.77 -9.72
C ARG A 142 4.20 -10.10 -9.33
N LYS A 143 5.32 -10.07 -8.60
CA LYS A 143 5.95 -11.30 -8.09
C LYS A 143 5.02 -12.06 -7.15
N HIS A 144 4.31 -11.36 -6.29
CA HIS A 144 3.33 -11.95 -5.39
C HIS A 144 2.16 -12.58 -6.16
N LEU A 145 1.57 -11.85 -7.12
CA LEU A 145 0.46 -12.32 -7.93
C LEU A 145 0.82 -13.48 -8.87
N ALA A 146 2.10 -13.68 -9.17
CA ALA A 146 2.57 -14.83 -9.95
C ALA A 146 2.59 -16.14 -9.15
N GLY A 147 2.52 -16.08 -7.82
CA GLY A 147 2.39 -17.22 -6.93
C GLY A 147 0.94 -17.60 -6.63
N GLU A 148 0.75 -18.35 -5.57
CA GLU A 148 -0.57 -18.61 -5.02
C GLU A 148 -1.04 -17.40 -4.21
N THR A 149 -2.24 -16.91 -4.50
CA THR A 149 -2.78 -15.70 -3.86
C THR A 149 -4.30 -15.70 -3.87
N VAL A 150 -4.89 -15.12 -2.84
CA VAL A 150 -6.33 -14.84 -2.77
C VAL A 150 -6.70 -13.48 -3.36
N LEU A 151 -5.69 -12.64 -3.70
CA LEU A 151 -5.93 -11.30 -4.24
C LEU A 151 -6.56 -11.35 -5.64
N GLU A 152 -7.67 -10.67 -5.79
CA GLU A 152 -8.43 -10.54 -7.03
C GLU A 152 -8.35 -9.13 -7.62
N LYS A 153 -8.03 -8.13 -6.79
CA LYS A 153 -7.93 -6.73 -7.20
C LYS A 153 -6.91 -5.96 -6.36
N VAL A 154 -5.97 -5.32 -7.02
CA VAL A 154 -4.98 -4.44 -6.42
C VAL A 154 -5.10 -3.07 -7.07
N ILE A 155 -5.39 -2.03 -6.27
CA ILE A 155 -5.53 -0.66 -6.76
C ILE A 155 -4.38 0.18 -6.21
N ILE A 156 -3.65 0.85 -7.09
CA ILE A 156 -2.76 1.93 -6.70
C ILE A 156 -3.53 3.24 -6.82
N CYS A 157 -3.80 3.88 -5.68
CA CYS A 157 -4.53 5.14 -5.61
C CYS A 157 -3.56 6.31 -5.54
N VAL A 158 -3.59 7.15 -6.56
CA VAL A 158 -2.81 8.38 -6.63
C VAL A 158 -3.71 9.60 -6.45
N MET A 159 -3.17 10.68 -5.88
CA MET A 159 -3.95 11.87 -5.56
C MET A 159 -3.92 12.94 -6.65
N ASP A 160 -2.85 13.01 -7.43
CA ASP A 160 -2.66 14.04 -8.44
C ASP A 160 -2.10 13.50 -9.77
N GLN A 161 -2.06 14.38 -10.76
CA GLN A 161 -1.59 14.02 -12.11
C GLN A 161 -0.09 13.70 -12.15
N ARG A 162 0.72 14.30 -11.29
CA ARG A 162 2.16 14.03 -11.20
C ARG A 162 2.41 12.60 -10.73
N GLU A 163 1.73 12.18 -9.68
CA GLU A 163 1.79 10.80 -9.19
C GLU A 163 1.25 9.82 -10.24
N HIS A 164 0.12 10.14 -10.85
CA HIS A 164 -0.47 9.32 -11.90
C HIS A 164 0.49 9.09 -13.07
N ASN A 165 1.12 10.14 -13.57
CA ASN A 165 2.05 10.06 -14.68
C ASN A 165 3.27 9.19 -14.36
N ALA A 166 3.85 9.34 -13.16
CA ALA A 166 4.99 8.54 -12.72
C ALA A 166 4.66 7.05 -12.61
N PHE A 167 3.54 6.70 -12.00
CA PHE A 167 3.10 5.31 -11.86
C PHE A 167 2.68 4.70 -13.20
N LYS A 168 1.95 5.43 -14.04
CA LYS A 168 1.55 4.99 -15.37
C LYS A 168 2.75 4.65 -16.24
N LYS A 169 3.77 5.50 -16.24
CA LYS A 169 5.01 5.28 -16.98
C LYS A 169 5.67 3.94 -16.62
N VAL A 170 5.83 3.66 -15.34
CA VAL A 170 6.43 2.40 -14.87
C VAL A 170 5.56 1.20 -15.21
N LEU A 171 4.25 1.32 -15.09
CA LEU A 171 3.30 0.27 -15.44
C LEU A 171 3.41 -0.12 -16.92
N GLU A 172 3.42 0.88 -17.82
CA GLU A 172 3.51 0.68 -19.28
C GLU A 172 4.89 0.17 -19.74
N GLU A 173 5.99 0.64 -19.14
CA GLU A 173 7.34 0.17 -19.45
C GLU A 173 7.48 -1.34 -19.19
N LYS A 174 6.92 -1.82 -18.08
CA LYS A 174 6.96 -3.25 -17.73
C LYS A 174 6.05 -4.12 -18.61
N GLU A 175 5.02 -3.55 -19.20
CA GLU A 175 4.17 -4.26 -20.19
C GLU A 175 4.86 -4.41 -21.54
N LYS A 176 5.61 -3.40 -21.99
CA LYS A 176 6.36 -3.43 -23.26
C LYS A 176 7.54 -4.40 -23.27
N LEU A 177 8.18 -4.65 -22.13
CA LEU A 177 9.31 -5.58 -22.01
C LEU A 177 8.89 -7.06 -22.09
N LYS A 178 7.59 -7.34 -22.12
CA LYS A 178 7.00 -8.69 -22.19
C LYS A 178 6.35 -9.01 -23.55
N GLY A 179 6.35 -8.08 -24.48
CA GLY A 179 5.95 -8.27 -25.88
C GLY A 179 7.17 -8.42 -26.76
#